data_d8f141c9240326c6cdd36b834822785d
#
_entry.id   d8f141c9240326c6cdd36b834822785d
#
_cell.length_a   1.000
_cell.length_b   1.000
_cell.length_c   1.000
_cell.angle_alpha   90.00
_cell.angle_beta   90.00
_cell.angle_gamma   90.00
#
_symmetry.space_group_name_H-M   'P 1'
#
loop_
_entity.id
_entity.type
_entity.pdbx_description
1 polymer ?
#
loop_
_entity_poly.entity_id
_entity_poly.type
_entity_poly.pdbx_seq_one_letter_code
_entity_poly.pdbx_strand_id
1 'polypeptide(L)'
;MHAPRNGPEYLTDRDRNRLMNRGKIMNQGLRTQTEMGLKQLGDRLVRFVGGKTGIWRVLAIHPVQGDALLPVERIAVCRGEEPSPLESQWTLSGVISNIRYVERPEQQELTLKQAPLGRLDATVAALIPIRKTAAWWNLTQEERRDIFEKKSHHIAEGVRYLPSVARQLYHSRDIGESFDFLTWFEYAPEHSEAFEELVRTLRKTEEWQFVDREIDIRLMRDSKG
;
A
#
# COMPACT_ATOMS: atom_id res chain seq x y z
N MET A 1 31.05 26.94 -63.96
CA MET A 1 29.89 26.61 -63.05
C MET A 1 30.37 26.64 -61.59
N HIS A 2 30.06 27.75 -60.88
CA HIS A 2 30.41 27.88 -59.45
C HIS A 2 29.19 27.51 -58.59
N ALA A 3 29.32 26.53 -57.72
CA ALA A 3 28.32 26.21 -56.74
C ALA A 3 28.44 27.17 -55.51
N PRO A 4 27.35 27.67 -54.95
CA PRO A 4 27.42 28.53 -53.78
C PRO A 4 27.71 27.67 -52.53
N ARG A 5 28.71 28.06 -51.73
CA ARG A 5 29.00 27.52 -50.42
C ARG A 5 28.02 28.21 -49.44
N ASN A 6 27.03 27.46 -48.94
CA ASN A 6 26.26 27.90 -47.78
C ASN A 6 27.14 27.74 -46.54
N GLY A 7 27.53 28.88 -45.94
CA GLY A 7 28.19 28.90 -44.62
C GLY A 7 27.19 28.56 -43.50
N PRO A 8 27.66 28.21 -42.31
CA PRO A 8 26.78 27.87 -41.19
C PRO A 8 25.94 29.10 -40.79
N GLU A 9 24.62 28.94 -40.81
CA GLU A 9 23.67 29.92 -40.24
C GLU A 9 23.93 30.07 -38.75
N TYR A 10 24.45 31.20 -38.32
CA TYR A 10 24.61 31.53 -36.91
C TYR A 10 23.27 32.00 -36.36
N LEU A 11 22.78 31.30 -35.32
CA LEU A 11 21.58 31.70 -34.58
C LEU A 11 21.71 33.14 -34.08
N THR A 12 20.70 33.95 -34.32
CA THR A 12 20.65 35.33 -33.83
C THR A 12 20.51 35.39 -32.31
N ASP A 13 20.89 36.49 -31.66
CA ASP A 13 20.71 36.67 -30.22
C ASP A 13 19.24 36.56 -29.79
N ARG A 14 18.31 36.88 -30.68
CA ARG A 14 16.87 36.67 -30.49
C ARG A 14 16.50 35.18 -30.43
N ASP A 15 17.10 34.36 -31.25
CA ASP A 15 16.85 32.91 -31.29
C ASP A 15 17.46 32.24 -30.09
N ARG A 16 18.64 32.65 -29.64
CA ARG A 16 19.28 32.16 -28.39
C ARG A 16 18.45 32.50 -27.17
N ASN A 17 17.92 33.72 -27.06
CA ASN A 17 17.04 34.12 -25.96
C ASN A 17 15.71 33.38 -25.98
N ARG A 18 15.16 33.06 -27.14
CA ARG A 18 13.93 32.28 -27.28
C ARG A 18 14.11 30.82 -26.86
N LEU A 19 15.25 30.22 -27.21
CA LEU A 19 15.63 28.88 -26.79
C LEU A 19 15.90 28.81 -25.29
N MET A 20 16.60 29.80 -24.71
CA MET A 20 16.83 29.84 -23.24
C MET A 20 15.53 30.03 -22.45
N ASN A 21 14.60 30.86 -22.92
CA ASN A 21 13.31 31.03 -22.28
C ASN A 21 12.43 29.77 -22.37
N ARG A 22 12.43 29.07 -23.51
CA ARG A 22 11.76 27.78 -23.66
C ARG A 22 12.34 26.71 -22.69
N GLY A 23 13.66 26.66 -22.57
CA GLY A 23 14.34 25.77 -21.63
C GLY A 23 13.99 26.07 -20.17
N LYS A 24 13.90 27.35 -19.79
CA LYS A 24 13.48 27.76 -18.43
C LYS A 24 12.02 27.37 -18.13
N ILE A 25 11.09 27.58 -19.05
CA ILE A 25 9.68 27.24 -18.91
C ILE A 25 9.50 25.72 -18.83
N MET A 26 10.17 24.94 -19.67
CA MET A 26 10.16 23.48 -19.60
C MET A 26 10.71 22.95 -18.26
N ASN A 27 11.81 23.53 -17.77
CA ASN A 27 12.42 23.10 -16.51
C ASN A 27 11.55 23.47 -15.30
N GLN A 28 10.87 24.60 -15.32
CA GLN A 28 9.86 24.96 -14.30
C GLN A 28 8.66 24.00 -14.33
N GLY A 29 8.13 23.69 -15.51
CA GLY A 29 7.03 22.75 -15.67
C GLY A 29 7.36 21.34 -15.17
N LEU A 30 8.56 20.84 -15.46
CA LEU A 30 9.06 19.54 -14.96
C LEU A 30 9.22 19.53 -13.43
N ARG A 31 9.79 20.60 -12.84
CA ARG A 31 9.91 20.72 -11.38
C ARG A 31 8.55 20.71 -10.69
N THR A 32 7.58 21.49 -11.19
CA THR A 32 6.24 21.55 -10.62
C THR A 32 5.52 20.21 -10.71
N GLN A 33 5.65 19.48 -11.82
CA GLN A 33 5.08 18.13 -11.97
C GLN A 33 5.74 17.11 -11.02
N THR A 34 7.05 17.19 -10.85
CA THR A 34 7.79 16.32 -9.92
C THR A 34 7.40 16.60 -8.47
N GLU A 35 7.30 17.87 -8.07
CA GLU A 35 6.87 18.28 -6.73
C GLU A 35 5.42 17.87 -6.44
N MET A 36 4.51 18.04 -7.39
CA MET A 36 3.13 17.56 -7.29
C MET A 36 3.07 16.02 -7.17
N GLY A 37 3.87 15.30 -7.95
CA GLY A 37 3.94 13.84 -7.89
C GLY A 37 4.47 13.35 -6.53
N LEU A 38 5.51 13.98 -6.00
CA LEU A 38 6.06 13.68 -4.67
C LEU A 38 5.06 13.98 -3.55
N LYS A 39 4.34 15.09 -3.63
CA LYS A 39 3.29 15.43 -2.67
C LYS A 39 2.14 14.42 -2.70
N GLN A 40 1.65 14.03 -3.88
CA GLN A 40 0.61 13.02 -4.04
C GLN A 40 1.05 11.65 -3.51
N LEU A 41 2.32 11.28 -3.66
CA LEU A 41 2.86 10.07 -3.06
C LEU A 41 2.91 10.19 -1.53
N GLY A 42 3.33 11.36 -1.01
CA GLY A 42 3.36 11.64 0.42
C GLY A 42 1.98 11.48 1.06
N ASP A 43 0.95 12.06 0.47
CA ASP A 43 -0.44 11.98 0.98
C ASP A 43 -0.99 10.54 1.03
N ARG A 44 -0.44 9.63 0.23
CA ARG A 44 -0.84 8.21 0.16
C ARG A 44 0.03 7.28 1.00
N LEU A 45 1.14 7.78 1.53
CA LEU A 45 2.04 7.03 2.39
C LEU A 45 1.42 6.85 3.77
N VAL A 46 1.43 5.62 4.26
CA VAL A 46 1.01 5.28 5.62
C VAL A 46 2.13 4.50 6.29
N ARG A 47 2.42 4.86 7.54
CA ARG A 47 3.42 4.19 8.38
C ARG A 47 2.74 3.62 9.60
N PHE A 48 2.99 2.35 9.84
CA PHE A 48 2.61 1.63 11.05
C PHE A 48 3.83 1.57 11.95
N VAL A 49 3.81 2.34 13.04
CA VAL A 49 4.96 2.53 13.91
C VAL A 49 4.73 1.75 15.20
N GLY A 50 5.47 0.66 15.37
CA GLY A 50 5.44 -0.18 16.56
C GLY A 50 6.36 0.35 17.64
N GLY A 51 5.84 0.56 18.84
CA GLY A 51 6.56 1.09 20.00
C GLY A 51 5.72 1.12 21.27
N LYS A 52 5.91 2.17 22.08
CA LYS A 52 5.15 2.39 23.33
C LYS A 52 3.95 3.30 23.17
N THR A 53 3.78 3.97 22.04
CA THR A 53 2.75 4.99 21.80
C THR A 53 1.86 4.62 20.62
N GLY A 54 0.66 5.19 20.58
CA GLY A 54 -0.34 4.92 19.56
C GLY A 54 -1.69 4.56 20.19
N ILE A 55 -2.76 4.74 19.41
CA ILE A 55 -4.13 4.44 19.87
C ILE A 55 -4.47 2.94 19.83
N TRP A 56 -3.65 2.13 19.13
CA TRP A 56 -3.87 0.72 18.98
C TRP A 56 -2.97 -0.06 19.93
N ARG A 57 -3.55 -0.68 20.95
CA ARG A 57 -2.83 -1.58 21.86
C ARG A 57 -2.63 -2.91 21.18
N VAL A 58 -1.41 -3.44 21.25
CA VAL A 58 -1.07 -4.76 20.70
C VAL A 58 -1.57 -5.86 21.66
N LEU A 59 -2.36 -6.78 21.14
CA LEU A 59 -2.82 -7.96 21.85
C LEU A 59 -1.88 -9.15 21.61
N ALA A 60 -1.42 -9.31 20.37
CA ALA A 60 -0.52 -10.37 19.96
C ALA A 60 0.24 -10.01 18.69
N ILE A 61 1.43 -10.58 18.52
CA ILE A 61 2.23 -10.57 17.28
C ILE A 61 2.63 -12.02 17.01
N HIS A 62 1.99 -12.65 16.01
CA HIS A 62 2.25 -14.04 15.67
C HIS A 62 2.96 -14.15 14.33
N PRO A 63 4.19 -14.71 14.26
CA PRO A 63 4.77 -15.13 13.01
C PRO A 63 3.98 -16.34 12.48
N VAL A 64 3.23 -16.14 11.41
CA VAL A 64 2.50 -17.24 10.73
C VAL A 64 3.48 -18.01 9.86
N GLN A 65 4.37 -17.28 9.20
CA GLN A 65 5.46 -17.81 8.38
C GLN A 65 6.67 -16.88 8.41
N GLY A 66 7.88 -17.44 8.48
CA GLY A 66 9.14 -16.71 8.54
C GLY A 66 9.38 -16.03 9.90
N ASP A 67 10.31 -15.06 9.91
CA ASP A 67 10.79 -14.41 11.13
C ASP A 67 9.76 -13.47 11.74
N ALA A 68 9.68 -13.47 13.08
CA ALA A 68 8.85 -12.56 13.85
C ALA A 68 9.29 -11.09 13.74
N LEU A 69 8.40 -10.18 14.09
CA LEU A 69 8.73 -8.81 14.45
C LEU A 69 9.04 -8.71 15.95
N LEU A 70 9.83 -7.70 16.34
CA LEU A 70 10.03 -7.41 17.75
C LEU A 70 8.70 -7.09 18.43
N PRO A 71 8.50 -7.57 19.68
CA PRO A 71 7.31 -7.25 20.43
C PRO A 71 7.24 -5.76 20.76
N VAL A 72 6.04 -5.19 20.65
CA VAL A 72 5.73 -3.80 20.99
C VAL A 72 4.41 -3.72 21.76
N GLU A 73 4.20 -2.65 22.51
CA GLU A 73 2.99 -2.46 23.29
C GLU A 73 1.85 -1.83 22.44
N ARG A 74 2.22 -0.95 21.51
CA ARG A 74 1.28 -0.15 20.74
C ARG A 74 1.71 0.05 19.32
N ILE A 75 0.74 0.39 18.47
CA ILE A 75 0.97 0.85 17.09
C ILE A 75 0.33 2.23 16.92
N ALA A 76 1.15 3.17 16.42
CA ALA A 76 0.68 4.43 15.85
C ALA A 76 0.54 4.29 14.33
N VAL A 77 -0.55 4.81 13.77
CA VAL A 77 -0.78 4.86 12.31
C VAL A 77 -0.59 6.31 11.88
N CYS A 78 0.51 6.60 11.20
CA CYS A 78 0.88 7.94 10.74
C CYS A 78 0.64 8.05 9.23
N ARG A 79 0.00 9.13 8.78
CA ARG A 79 -0.35 9.36 7.37
C ARG A 79 0.45 10.54 6.81
N GLY A 80 0.91 10.40 5.58
CA GLY A 80 1.63 11.46 4.89
C GLY A 80 2.83 11.98 5.67
N GLU A 81 2.85 13.28 5.95
CA GLU A 81 3.91 13.98 6.67
C GLU A 81 3.75 13.96 8.20
N GLU A 82 2.72 13.31 8.75
CA GLU A 82 2.56 13.20 10.20
C GLU A 82 3.86 12.68 10.84
N PRO A 83 4.34 13.30 11.94
CA PRO A 83 5.57 12.86 12.57
C PRO A 83 5.41 11.46 13.16
N SER A 84 6.41 10.61 12.96
CA SER A 84 6.48 9.31 13.63
C SER A 84 6.89 9.48 15.09
N PRO A 85 6.39 8.63 16.01
CA PRO A 85 6.89 8.57 17.36
C PRO A 85 8.40 8.37 17.42
N LEU A 86 9.08 9.07 18.35
CA LEU A 86 10.54 9.03 18.47
C LEU A 86 11.06 7.67 18.95
N GLU A 87 10.30 6.98 19.82
CA GLU A 87 10.67 5.67 20.38
C GLU A 87 9.95 4.56 19.64
N SER A 88 10.44 4.20 18.46
CA SER A 88 9.91 3.07 17.67
C SER A 88 10.87 1.89 17.70
N GLN A 89 10.34 0.67 17.79
CA GLN A 89 11.08 -0.58 17.61
C GLN A 89 11.19 -0.96 16.14
N TRP A 90 10.12 -0.69 15.39
CA TRP A 90 10.04 -0.91 13.96
C TRP A 90 9.01 0.01 13.31
N THR A 91 9.16 0.24 12.04
CA THR A 91 8.20 0.95 11.19
C THR A 91 7.96 0.11 9.95
N LEU A 92 6.69 -0.07 9.58
CA LEU A 92 6.26 -0.69 8.34
C LEU A 92 5.55 0.38 7.51
N SER A 93 6.05 0.64 6.32
CA SER A 93 5.51 1.68 5.44
C SER A 93 4.82 1.07 4.23
N GLY A 94 3.76 1.70 3.76
CA GLY A 94 3.08 1.29 2.55
C GLY A 94 2.31 2.42 1.91
N VAL A 95 2.07 2.31 0.63
CA VAL A 95 1.37 3.32 -0.18
C VAL A 95 -0.01 2.80 -0.56
N ILE A 96 -1.05 3.59 -0.31
CA ILE A 96 -2.37 3.33 -0.85
C ILE A 96 -2.28 3.46 -2.37
N SER A 97 -2.46 2.36 -3.09
CA SER A 97 -2.41 2.33 -4.54
C SER A 97 -3.71 1.79 -5.14
N ASN A 98 -3.83 1.88 -6.45
CA ASN A 98 -4.95 1.27 -7.15
C ASN A 98 -4.98 -0.23 -6.87
N ILE A 99 -6.19 -0.77 -6.74
CA ILE A 99 -6.39 -2.21 -6.54
C ILE A 99 -5.80 -2.94 -7.75
N ARG A 100 -4.95 -3.92 -7.49
CA ARG A 100 -4.32 -4.76 -8.53
C ARG A 100 -5.15 -6.03 -8.73
N TYR A 101 -5.09 -6.60 -9.94
CA TYR A 101 -5.73 -7.86 -10.30
C TYR A 101 -7.28 -7.86 -10.22
N VAL A 102 -7.90 -6.68 -10.26
CA VAL A 102 -9.36 -6.50 -10.13
C VAL A 102 -9.96 -6.12 -11.48
N GLU A 103 -11.03 -6.78 -11.87
CA GLU A 103 -11.84 -6.41 -13.02
C GLU A 103 -12.86 -5.33 -12.64
N ARG A 104 -13.41 -4.64 -13.65
CA ARG A 104 -14.35 -3.54 -13.41
C ARG A 104 -15.58 -3.93 -12.59
N PRO A 105 -16.24 -5.08 -12.81
CA PRO A 105 -17.37 -5.50 -11.99
C PRO A 105 -17.01 -5.70 -10.52
N GLU A 106 -15.88 -6.36 -10.27
CA GLU A 106 -15.35 -6.60 -8.92
C GLU A 106 -15.01 -5.27 -8.20
N GLN A 107 -14.40 -4.33 -8.93
CA GLN A 107 -14.10 -3.00 -8.40
C GLN A 107 -15.37 -2.24 -8.01
N GLN A 108 -16.42 -2.32 -8.83
CA GLN A 108 -17.71 -1.70 -8.53
C GLN A 108 -18.34 -2.33 -7.28
N GLU A 109 -18.34 -3.64 -7.17
CA GLU A 109 -18.87 -4.35 -6.02
C GLU A 109 -18.11 -4.00 -4.73
N LEU A 110 -16.76 -4.02 -4.78
CA LEU A 110 -15.91 -3.59 -3.67
C LEU A 110 -16.23 -2.15 -3.24
N THR A 111 -16.34 -1.22 -4.19
CA THR A 111 -16.64 0.18 -3.89
C THR A 111 -17.98 0.37 -3.22
N LEU A 112 -18.99 -0.41 -3.61
CA LEU A 112 -20.34 -0.35 -3.03
C LEU A 112 -20.43 -0.95 -1.63
N LYS A 113 -19.65 -2.01 -1.36
CA LYS A 113 -19.71 -2.77 -0.09
C LYS A 113 -18.65 -2.35 0.93
N GLN A 114 -17.54 -1.73 0.50
CA GLN A 114 -16.44 -1.37 1.37
C GLN A 114 -16.87 -0.38 2.45
N ALA A 115 -16.76 -0.78 3.72
CA ALA A 115 -16.93 0.11 4.84
C ALA A 115 -15.69 1.02 5.02
N PRO A 116 -15.86 2.27 5.47
CA PRO A 116 -14.73 3.14 5.81
C PRO A 116 -13.99 2.59 7.03
N LEU A 117 -12.69 2.89 7.10
CA LEU A 117 -11.90 2.73 8.32
C LEU A 117 -12.24 3.82 9.34
N GLY A 118 -11.92 3.58 10.61
CA GLY A 118 -12.11 4.56 11.69
C GLY A 118 -13.54 4.65 12.23
N ARG A 119 -14.39 3.67 11.95
CA ARG A 119 -15.73 3.59 12.55
C ARG A 119 -15.61 3.49 14.07
N LEU A 120 -16.56 4.09 14.79
CA LEU A 120 -16.53 4.15 16.26
C LEU A 120 -16.70 2.76 16.89
N ASP A 121 -17.54 1.91 16.30
CA ASP A 121 -17.81 0.54 16.72
C ASP A 121 -16.66 -0.42 16.40
N ALA A 122 -15.84 -0.15 15.39
CA ALA A 122 -14.71 -0.97 14.98
C ALA A 122 -13.51 -0.74 15.91
N THR A 123 -13.56 -1.35 17.07
CA THR A 123 -12.51 -1.22 18.12
C THR A 123 -11.46 -2.31 18.06
N VAL A 124 -11.63 -3.32 17.22
CA VAL A 124 -10.64 -4.38 16.96
C VAL A 124 -10.01 -4.17 15.59
N ALA A 125 -8.72 -4.44 15.49
CA ALA A 125 -7.99 -4.36 14.23
C ALA A 125 -6.98 -5.49 14.07
N ALA A 126 -6.56 -5.72 12.83
CA ALA A 126 -5.41 -6.55 12.53
C ALA A 126 -4.54 -5.87 11.46
N LEU A 127 -3.22 -5.97 11.64
CA LEU A 127 -2.24 -5.64 10.62
C LEU A 127 -1.55 -6.93 10.17
N ILE A 128 -1.66 -7.26 8.90
CA ILE A 128 -1.06 -8.48 8.32
C ILE A 128 -0.04 -8.07 7.24
N PRO A 129 1.25 -7.94 7.62
CA PRO A 129 2.35 -7.79 6.68
C PRO A 129 2.64 -9.12 5.97
N ILE A 130 2.78 -9.08 4.63
CA ILE A 130 3.02 -10.25 3.80
C ILE A 130 4.18 -9.97 2.84
N ARG A 131 5.11 -10.94 2.72
CA ARG A 131 6.10 -11.01 1.66
C ARG A 131 5.84 -12.23 0.80
N LYS A 132 5.81 -12.04 -0.51
CA LYS A 132 5.67 -13.09 -1.51
C LYS A 132 7.05 -13.64 -1.90
N THR A 133 7.07 -14.90 -2.30
CA THR A 133 8.28 -15.56 -2.82
C THR A 133 8.78 -14.93 -4.12
N ALA A 134 10.03 -15.16 -4.47
CA ALA A 134 10.57 -14.79 -5.78
C ALA A 134 9.79 -15.43 -6.94
N ALA A 135 9.27 -16.65 -6.73
CA ALA A 135 8.45 -17.34 -7.73
C ALA A 135 7.19 -16.56 -8.09
N TRP A 136 6.52 -15.94 -7.11
CA TRP A 136 5.38 -15.05 -7.36
C TRP A 136 5.75 -13.87 -8.26
N TRP A 137 6.89 -13.26 -8.01
CA TRP A 137 7.32 -12.07 -8.73
C TRP A 137 7.82 -12.36 -10.15
N ASN A 138 8.24 -13.59 -10.42
CA ASN A 138 8.61 -14.06 -11.76
C ASN A 138 7.40 -14.36 -12.66
N LEU A 139 6.20 -14.49 -12.09
CA LEU A 139 4.96 -14.64 -12.85
C LEU A 139 4.58 -13.35 -13.59
N THR A 140 3.92 -13.50 -14.73
CA THR A 140 3.27 -12.39 -15.44
C THR A 140 2.07 -11.84 -14.65
N GLN A 141 1.54 -10.70 -15.06
CA GLN A 141 0.33 -10.14 -14.43
C GLN A 141 -0.89 -11.06 -14.60
N GLU A 142 -1.00 -11.71 -15.76
CA GLU A 142 -2.08 -12.65 -16.07
C GLU A 142 -1.98 -13.91 -15.19
N GLU A 143 -0.80 -14.52 -15.09
CA GLU A 143 -0.59 -15.68 -14.23
C GLU A 143 -0.88 -15.39 -12.76
N ARG A 144 -0.47 -14.20 -12.25
CA ARG A 144 -0.83 -13.76 -10.89
C ARG A 144 -2.34 -13.60 -10.72
N ARG A 145 -3.04 -13.01 -11.71
CA ARG A 145 -4.50 -12.87 -11.69
C ARG A 145 -5.18 -14.23 -11.63
N ASP A 146 -4.69 -15.19 -12.41
CA ASP A 146 -5.24 -16.54 -12.45
C ASP A 146 -5.12 -17.24 -11.09
N ILE A 147 -3.96 -17.16 -10.45
CA ILE A 147 -3.76 -17.72 -9.10
C ILE A 147 -4.59 -16.96 -8.07
N PHE A 148 -4.57 -15.62 -8.10
CA PHE A 148 -5.20 -14.76 -7.11
C PHE A 148 -6.72 -14.88 -7.10
N GLU A 149 -7.37 -14.89 -8.28
CA GLU A 149 -8.81 -14.87 -8.35
C GLU A 149 -9.42 -16.14 -8.98
N LYS A 150 -8.95 -16.62 -10.14
CA LYS A 150 -9.57 -17.78 -10.77
C LYS A 150 -9.43 -19.06 -9.95
N LYS A 151 -8.29 -19.23 -9.24
CA LYS A 151 -8.03 -20.42 -8.42
C LYS A 151 -8.28 -20.19 -6.93
N SER A 152 -7.95 -19.01 -6.41
CA SER A 152 -8.03 -18.71 -4.98
C SER A 152 -9.27 -17.93 -4.57
N HIS A 153 -10.01 -17.36 -5.51
CA HIS A 153 -11.22 -16.56 -5.27
C HIS A 153 -11.03 -15.47 -4.22
N HIS A 154 -9.82 -14.87 -4.16
CA HIS A 154 -9.42 -13.95 -3.08
C HIS A 154 -10.36 -12.75 -2.96
N ILE A 155 -10.76 -12.15 -4.11
CA ILE A 155 -11.68 -11.00 -4.13
C ILE A 155 -13.07 -11.46 -3.71
N ALA A 156 -13.58 -12.53 -4.33
CA ALA A 156 -14.90 -13.07 -4.05
C ALA A 156 -15.06 -13.45 -2.58
N GLU A 157 -14.06 -14.14 -1.99
CA GLU A 157 -14.04 -14.47 -0.57
C GLU A 157 -13.99 -13.19 0.29
N GLY A 158 -13.12 -12.23 -0.03
CA GLY A 158 -13.02 -10.98 0.73
C GLY A 158 -14.31 -10.15 0.73
N VAL A 159 -15.05 -10.13 -0.38
CA VAL A 159 -16.33 -9.39 -0.51
C VAL A 159 -17.42 -9.95 0.41
N ARG A 160 -17.41 -11.24 0.73
CA ARG A 160 -18.41 -11.89 1.62
C ARG A 160 -18.42 -11.32 3.03
N TYR A 161 -17.30 -10.78 3.49
CA TYR A 161 -17.13 -10.24 4.85
C TYR A 161 -17.33 -8.73 4.94
N LEU A 162 -17.59 -8.07 3.79
CA LEU A 162 -17.97 -6.66 3.75
C LEU A 162 -19.46 -6.48 4.01
N PRO A 163 -19.88 -5.40 4.69
CA PRO A 163 -19.09 -4.30 5.25
C PRO A 163 -18.56 -4.57 6.68
N SER A 164 -18.84 -5.73 7.27
CA SER A 164 -18.54 -6.04 8.68
C SER A 164 -17.05 -5.89 8.99
N VAL A 165 -16.19 -6.42 8.11
CA VAL A 165 -14.73 -6.31 8.22
C VAL A 165 -14.22 -5.31 7.17
N ALA A 166 -13.98 -4.07 7.60
CA ALA A 166 -13.36 -3.06 6.74
C ALA A 166 -11.88 -3.38 6.52
N ARG A 167 -11.35 -3.11 5.32
CA ARG A 167 -9.96 -3.38 5.00
C ARG A 167 -9.33 -2.30 4.14
N GLN A 168 -8.00 -2.16 4.24
CA GLN A 168 -7.19 -1.35 3.36
C GLN A 168 -5.87 -2.07 3.06
N LEU A 169 -5.57 -2.21 1.77
CA LEU A 169 -4.29 -2.74 1.28
C LEU A 169 -3.31 -1.60 1.03
N TYR A 170 -2.06 -1.80 1.45
CA TYR A 170 -0.93 -0.93 1.18
C TYR A 170 0.15 -1.71 0.45
N HIS A 171 0.73 -1.09 -0.57
CA HIS A 171 1.84 -1.64 -1.33
C HIS A 171 3.15 -1.12 -0.77
N SER A 172 4.05 -2.02 -0.40
CA SER A 172 5.30 -1.70 0.30
C SER A 172 6.54 -2.08 -0.49
N ARG A 173 6.44 -3.07 -1.40
CA ARG A 173 7.57 -3.53 -2.20
C ARG A 173 8.24 -2.43 -3.00
N ASP A 174 7.45 -1.64 -3.72
CA ASP A 174 7.98 -0.65 -4.68
C ASP A 174 8.61 0.58 -3.98
N ILE A 175 8.47 0.68 -2.67
CA ILE A 175 9.17 1.69 -1.83
C ILE A 175 10.33 1.10 -1.03
N GLY A 176 10.72 -0.15 -1.31
CA GLY A 176 11.91 -0.79 -0.74
C GLY A 176 11.74 -1.38 0.65
N GLU A 177 10.51 -1.60 1.11
CA GLU A 177 10.22 -2.21 2.40
C GLU A 177 10.46 -3.74 2.40
N SER A 178 10.61 -4.31 3.60
CA SER A 178 10.87 -5.74 3.81
C SER A 178 9.68 -6.66 3.55
N PHE A 179 8.48 -6.10 3.49
CA PHE A 179 7.25 -6.77 3.10
C PHE A 179 6.75 -6.22 1.77
N ASP A 180 6.01 -7.01 1.03
CA ASP A 180 5.44 -6.58 -0.26
C ASP A 180 4.10 -5.86 -0.08
N PHE A 181 3.32 -6.32 0.91
CA PHE A 181 1.98 -5.83 1.19
C PHE A 181 1.75 -5.71 2.69
N LEU A 182 0.98 -4.70 3.08
CA LEU A 182 0.43 -4.56 4.42
C LEU A 182 -1.09 -4.51 4.27
N THR A 183 -1.82 -5.42 4.93
CA THR A 183 -3.28 -5.36 4.97
C THR A 183 -3.72 -4.95 6.35
N TRP A 184 -4.46 -3.86 6.42
CA TRP A 184 -5.09 -3.36 7.64
C TRP A 184 -6.56 -3.71 7.64
N PHE A 185 -7.04 -4.27 8.73
CA PHE A 185 -8.44 -4.61 8.96
C PHE A 185 -8.96 -3.89 10.19
N GLU A 186 -10.22 -3.44 10.15
CA GLU A 186 -10.95 -2.91 11.30
C GLU A 186 -12.36 -3.52 11.35
N TYR A 187 -12.77 -3.96 12.51
CA TYR A 187 -14.08 -4.56 12.73
C TYR A 187 -14.57 -4.36 14.17
N ALA A 188 -15.87 -4.47 14.38
CA ALA A 188 -16.46 -4.50 15.71
C ALA A 188 -16.21 -5.87 16.38
N PRO A 189 -16.11 -5.95 17.72
CA PRO A 189 -15.81 -7.20 18.43
C PRO A 189 -16.72 -8.37 18.08
N GLU A 190 -18.00 -8.12 17.80
CA GLU A 190 -18.98 -9.14 17.37
C GLU A 190 -18.66 -9.76 16.00
N HIS A 191 -17.82 -9.13 15.18
CA HIS A 191 -17.37 -9.64 13.88
C HIS A 191 -16.02 -10.37 13.94
N SER A 192 -15.50 -10.64 15.12
CA SER A 192 -14.20 -11.33 15.29
C SER A 192 -14.18 -12.71 14.66
N GLU A 193 -15.26 -13.50 14.80
CA GLU A 193 -15.37 -14.82 14.17
C GLU A 193 -15.34 -14.73 12.64
N ALA A 194 -16.05 -13.75 12.06
CA ALA A 194 -16.06 -13.52 10.63
C ALA A 194 -14.65 -13.18 10.11
N PHE A 195 -13.90 -12.36 10.86
CA PHE A 195 -12.52 -12.05 10.52
C PHE A 195 -11.60 -13.28 10.60
N GLU A 196 -11.74 -14.12 11.64
CA GLU A 196 -10.96 -15.36 11.77
C GLU A 196 -11.27 -16.35 10.64
N GLU A 197 -12.52 -16.44 10.22
CA GLU A 197 -12.93 -17.30 9.10
C GLU A 197 -12.32 -16.80 7.79
N LEU A 198 -12.40 -15.49 7.51
CA LEU A 198 -11.79 -14.86 6.34
C LEU A 198 -10.30 -15.21 6.26
N VAL A 199 -9.54 -14.94 7.31
CA VAL A 199 -8.08 -15.17 7.32
C VAL A 199 -7.76 -16.65 7.16
N ARG A 200 -8.51 -17.54 7.85
CA ARG A 200 -8.34 -18.99 7.74
C ARG A 200 -8.63 -19.49 6.31
N THR A 201 -9.63 -18.93 5.65
CA THR A 201 -10.01 -19.29 4.28
C THR A 201 -8.92 -18.86 3.30
N LEU A 202 -8.45 -17.62 3.38
CA LEU A 202 -7.41 -17.10 2.50
C LEU A 202 -6.08 -17.86 2.65
N ARG A 203 -5.69 -18.22 3.87
CA ARG A 203 -4.45 -18.99 4.16
C ARG A 203 -4.45 -20.41 3.60
N LYS A 204 -5.59 -20.95 3.16
CA LYS A 204 -5.70 -22.27 2.54
C LYS A 204 -5.68 -22.24 1.01
N THR A 205 -5.64 -21.07 0.41
CA THR A 205 -5.69 -20.91 -1.05
C THR A 205 -4.35 -21.22 -1.71
N GLU A 206 -4.36 -21.45 -3.03
CA GLU A 206 -3.15 -21.64 -3.83
C GLU A 206 -2.25 -20.39 -3.79
N GLU A 207 -2.84 -19.21 -3.73
CA GLU A 207 -2.09 -17.94 -3.61
C GLU A 207 -1.17 -17.93 -2.38
N TRP A 208 -1.61 -18.53 -1.26
CA TRP A 208 -0.82 -18.54 -0.01
C TRP A 208 0.43 -19.38 -0.08
N GLN A 209 0.53 -20.34 -1.02
CA GLN A 209 1.77 -21.09 -1.28
C GLN A 209 2.92 -20.21 -1.78
N PHE A 210 2.61 -19.02 -2.27
CA PHE A 210 3.58 -18.02 -2.68
C PHE A 210 3.92 -17.00 -1.58
N VAL A 211 3.48 -17.19 -0.35
CA VAL A 211 3.90 -16.38 0.81
C VAL A 211 5.14 -17.02 1.41
N ASP A 212 6.18 -16.24 1.68
CA ASP A 212 7.37 -16.69 2.39
C ASP A 212 7.54 -16.05 3.78
N ARG A 213 6.84 -14.94 4.01
CA ARG A 213 6.76 -14.33 5.33
C ARG A 213 5.39 -13.69 5.56
N GLU A 214 4.80 -14.00 6.71
CA GLU A 214 3.54 -13.44 7.17
C GLU A 214 3.58 -13.22 8.67
N ILE A 215 3.17 -12.03 9.11
CA ILE A 215 2.96 -11.71 10.53
C ILE A 215 1.49 -11.38 10.72
N ASP A 216 0.91 -11.89 11.80
CA ASP A 216 -0.47 -11.58 12.22
C ASP A 216 -0.42 -10.76 13.51
N ILE A 217 -0.70 -9.46 13.38
CA ILE A 217 -0.67 -8.52 14.51
C ILE A 217 -2.11 -8.17 14.88
N ARG A 218 -2.50 -8.55 16.10
CA ARG A 218 -3.84 -8.33 16.64
C ARG A 218 -3.85 -7.12 17.56
N LEU A 219 -4.86 -6.29 17.41
CA LEU A 219 -4.90 -4.95 17.99
C LEU A 219 -6.28 -4.64 18.56
N MET A 220 -6.28 -3.79 19.58
CA MET A 220 -7.50 -3.19 20.13
C MET A 220 -7.31 -1.69 20.30
N ARG A 221 -8.28 -0.92 19.89
CA ARG A 221 -8.28 0.52 20.09
C ARG A 221 -8.73 0.82 21.52
N ASP A 222 -7.96 1.64 22.24
CA ASP A 222 -8.38 2.08 23.55
C ASP A 222 -9.67 2.91 23.44
N SER A 223 -10.62 2.63 24.30
CA SER A 223 -11.79 3.51 24.45
C SER A 223 -11.28 4.90 24.78
N LYS A 224 -11.76 5.91 24.07
CA LYS A 224 -11.52 7.29 24.52
C LYS A 224 -12.17 7.41 25.91
N GLY A 225 -11.34 7.55 26.96
CA GLY A 225 -11.78 7.92 28.28
C GLY A 225 -12.47 9.28 28.26
#